data_3163fb1695492c20571927e8b02eaf90
#
_entry.id   3163fb1695492c20571927e8b02eaf90
#
_cell.length_a   1.000
_cell.length_b   1.000
_cell.length_c   1.000
_cell.angle_alpha   90.00
_cell.angle_beta   90.00
_cell.angle_gamma   90.00
#
_symmetry.space_group_name_H-M   'P 1'
#
loop_
_entity.id
_entity.type
_entity.pdbx_description
1 polymer ?
#
loop_
_entity_poly.entity_id
_entity_poly.type
_entity_poly.pdbx_seq_one_letter_code
_entity_poly.pdbx_strand_id
1 'polypeptide(L)'
;DRSNGKLYVGSATSDSGMPLQRWANYIDSGHGGNKELIELVNKEGIDYIKRNFQYSILENYNARVDDSVILERESWWKETLQSRKFGYNAN
;
A
#
# COMPACT_ATOMS: atom_id res chain seq x y z
N ASP A 1 1.23 -9.63 -0.94
CA ASP A 1 0.50 -10.76 -1.52
C ASP A 1 1.21 -12.06 -1.17
N ARG A 2 0.60 -12.88 -0.32
CA ARG A 2 1.21 -14.12 0.15
C ARG A 2 1.29 -15.20 -0.92
N SER A 3 0.52 -15.07 -2.00
CA SER A 3 0.52 -16.08 -3.07
C SER A 3 1.77 -16.00 -3.95
N ASN A 4 2.40 -14.84 -4.06
CA ASN A 4 3.53 -14.64 -4.98
C ASN A 4 4.69 -13.82 -4.38
N GLY A 5 4.54 -13.26 -3.18
CA GLY A 5 5.56 -12.44 -2.54
C GLY A 5 5.66 -11.00 -3.04
N LYS A 6 4.77 -10.58 -3.94
CA LYS A 6 4.78 -9.20 -4.42
C LYS A 6 4.28 -8.24 -3.36
N LEU A 7 4.88 -7.06 -3.31
CA LEU A 7 4.63 -6.06 -2.29
C LEU A 7 4.05 -4.78 -2.90
N TYR A 8 3.23 -4.12 -2.11
CA TYR A 8 2.80 -2.74 -2.34
C TYR A 8 3.15 -1.93 -1.10
N VAL A 9 3.86 -0.83 -1.29
CA VAL A 9 4.21 0.10 -0.23
C VAL A 9 3.35 1.36 -0.38
N GLY A 10 2.68 1.74 0.68
CA GLY A 10 1.88 2.96 0.72
C GLY A 10 2.12 3.71 2.03
N SER A 11 1.70 4.95 2.06
CA SER A 11 1.78 5.79 3.25
C SER A 11 0.45 6.47 3.52
N ALA A 12 0.25 6.87 4.77
CA ALA A 12 -0.86 7.72 5.19
C ALA A 12 -0.29 9.06 5.63
N THR A 13 -0.66 10.12 4.92
CA THR A 13 -0.31 11.50 5.26
C THR A 13 -1.54 12.19 5.83
N SER A 14 -1.38 13.44 6.27
CA SER A 14 -2.50 14.24 6.76
C SER A 14 -3.62 14.39 5.72
N ASP A 15 -3.26 14.41 4.44
CA ASP A 15 -4.24 14.54 3.33
C ASP A 15 -4.92 13.22 2.97
N SER A 16 -4.32 12.08 3.28
CA SER A 16 -4.86 10.77 2.93
C SER A 16 -5.55 10.05 4.09
N GLY A 17 -5.60 10.67 5.26
CA GLY A 17 -6.25 10.14 6.45
C GLY A 17 -5.33 9.32 7.34
N MET A 18 -5.89 8.82 8.44
CA MET A 18 -5.15 8.02 9.41
C MET A 18 -4.82 6.63 8.85
N PRO A 19 -3.73 5.98 9.31
CA PRO A 19 -3.37 4.65 8.83
C PRO A 19 -4.49 3.62 8.93
N LEU A 20 -5.27 3.65 9.99
CA LEU A 20 -6.41 2.74 10.17
C LEU A 20 -7.48 2.95 9.10
N GLN A 21 -7.76 4.21 8.76
CA GLN A 21 -8.71 4.54 7.70
C GLN A 21 -8.20 4.07 6.32
N ARG A 22 -6.91 4.22 6.05
CA ARG A 22 -6.30 3.71 4.83
C ARG A 22 -6.44 2.18 4.73
N TRP A 23 -6.19 1.48 5.84
CA TRP A 23 -6.37 0.03 5.87
C TRP A 23 -7.81 -0.38 5.61
N ALA A 24 -8.77 0.34 6.20
CA ALA A 24 -10.18 0.08 5.95
C ALA A 24 -10.52 0.23 4.46
N ASN A 25 -9.98 1.25 3.80
CA ASN A 25 -10.16 1.46 2.37
C ASN A 25 -9.58 0.30 1.54
N TYR A 26 -8.39 -0.19 1.89
CA TYR A 26 -7.81 -1.35 1.21
C TYR A 26 -8.63 -2.61 1.43
N ILE A 27 -9.13 -2.84 2.64
CA ILE A 27 -9.95 -4.00 2.95
C ILE A 27 -11.27 -3.95 2.17
N ASP A 28 -11.94 -2.79 2.13
CA ASP A 28 -13.23 -2.62 1.48
C ASP A 28 -13.15 -2.70 -0.04
N SER A 29 -12.17 -2.02 -0.64
CA SER A 29 -12.05 -1.94 -2.10
C SER A 29 -11.08 -2.99 -2.68
N GLY A 30 -10.18 -3.50 -1.87
CA GLY A 30 -9.09 -4.37 -2.31
C GLY A 30 -7.93 -3.64 -2.98
N HIS A 31 -8.03 -2.33 -3.17
CA HIS A 31 -7.00 -1.59 -3.91
C HIS A 31 -6.69 -0.18 -3.39
N GLY A 32 -7.56 0.41 -2.57
CA GLY A 32 -7.34 1.77 -2.04
C GLY A 32 -7.09 2.84 -3.10
N GLY A 33 -7.53 2.62 -4.35
CA GLY A 33 -7.32 3.53 -5.47
C GLY A 33 -5.98 3.37 -6.20
N ASN A 34 -5.15 2.40 -5.83
CA ASN A 34 -3.88 2.16 -6.52
C ASN A 34 -4.09 1.44 -7.85
N LYS A 35 -3.47 1.95 -8.92
CA LYS A 35 -3.66 1.45 -10.28
C LYS A 35 -3.36 -0.04 -10.43
N GLU A 36 -2.21 -0.50 -9.94
CA GLU A 36 -1.81 -1.90 -10.05
C GLU A 36 -2.75 -2.83 -9.27
N LEU A 37 -3.20 -2.38 -8.10
CA LEU A 37 -4.15 -3.16 -7.30
C LEU A 37 -5.55 -3.14 -7.91
N ILE A 38 -5.97 -2.05 -8.54
CA ILE A 38 -7.24 -2.00 -9.30
C ILE A 38 -7.21 -3.05 -10.41
N GLU A 39 -6.14 -3.12 -11.17
CA GLU A 39 -5.97 -4.12 -12.22
C GLU A 39 -6.02 -5.53 -11.66
N LEU A 40 -5.40 -5.76 -10.51
CA LEU A 40 -5.42 -7.07 -9.85
C LEU A 40 -6.83 -7.45 -9.40
N VAL A 41 -7.59 -6.51 -8.80
CA VAL A 41 -8.97 -6.74 -8.40
C VAL A 41 -9.84 -7.07 -9.61
N ASN A 42 -9.66 -6.34 -10.72
CA ASN A 42 -10.41 -6.58 -11.95
C ASN A 42 -10.10 -7.96 -12.56
N LYS A 43 -8.87 -8.41 -12.44
CA LYS A 43 -8.42 -9.69 -12.99
C LYS A 43 -8.80 -10.89 -12.11
N GLU A 44 -8.54 -10.78 -10.81
CA GLU A 44 -8.63 -11.91 -9.88
C GLU A 44 -9.84 -11.86 -8.95
N GLY A 45 -10.49 -10.69 -8.83
CA GLY A 45 -11.61 -10.47 -7.92
C GLY A 45 -11.15 -10.07 -6.51
N ILE A 46 -12.08 -9.46 -5.77
CA ILE A 46 -11.77 -8.97 -4.42
C ILE A 46 -11.50 -10.11 -3.44
N ASP A 47 -12.10 -11.28 -3.64
CA ASP A 47 -11.87 -12.44 -2.77
C ASP A 47 -10.42 -12.91 -2.80
N TYR A 48 -9.77 -12.78 -3.94
CA TYR A 48 -8.33 -13.05 -4.05
C TYR A 48 -7.54 -12.16 -3.10
N ILE A 49 -7.83 -10.86 -3.09
CA ILE A 49 -7.17 -9.89 -2.22
C ILE A 49 -7.40 -10.27 -0.75
N LYS A 50 -8.64 -10.54 -0.37
CA LYS A 50 -9.00 -10.87 1.01
C LYS A 50 -8.31 -12.14 1.51
N ARG A 51 -8.09 -13.12 0.62
CA ARG A 51 -7.44 -14.38 1.00
C ARG A 51 -5.92 -14.29 1.04
N ASN A 52 -5.32 -13.46 0.19
CA ASN A 52 -3.88 -13.50 -0.03
C ASN A 52 -3.11 -12.31 0.53
N PHE A 53 -3.74 -11.14 0.66
CA PHE A 53 -3.03 -9.95 1.12
C PHE A 53 -2.91 -9.93 2.64
N GLN A 54 -1.70 -9.62 3.09
CA GLN A 54 -1.39 -9.39 4.49
C GLN A 54 -0.82 -7.98 4.61
N TYR A 55 -1.21 -7.26 5.66
CA TYR A 55 -0.82 -5.87 5.87
C TYR A 55 0.12 -5.78 7.06
N SER A 56 1.11 -4.91 6.95
CA SER A 56 2.01 -4.62 8.06
C SER A 56 2.44 -3.17 8.02
N ILE A 57 2.81 -2.65 9.20
CA ILE A 57 3.32 -1.30 9.33
C ILE A 57 4.84 -1.35 9.30
N LEU A 58 5.44 -0.63 8.35
CA LEU A 58 6.90 -0.51 8.25
C LEU A 58 7.44 0.56 9.19
N GLU A 59 6.76 1.71 9.26
CA GLU A 59 7.14 2.83 10.13
C GLU A 59 5.91 3.58 10.61
N ASN A 60 5.98 4.09 11.82
CA ASN A 60 4.99 5.01 12.38
C ASN A 60 5.62 6.37 12.58
N TYR A 61 4.81 7.43 12.39
CA TYR A 61 5.26 8.81 12.54
C TYR A 61 4.36 9.57 13.49
N ASN A 62 4.96 10.53 14.21
CA ASN A 62 4.22 11.52 14.97
C ASN A 62 3.36 12.35 14.01
N ALA A 63 2.17 12.76 14.45
CA ALA A 63 1.24 13.58 13.64
C ALA A 63 1.84 14.92 13.20
N ARG A 64 2.94 15.37 13.81
CA ARG A 64 3.62 16.63 13.50
C ARG A 64 4.69 16.49 12.42
N VAL A 65 4.97 15.29 11.95
CA VAL A 65 5.98 15.07 10.91
C VAL A 65 5.41 15.58 9.59
N ASP A 66 6.23 16.30 8.82
CA ASP A 66 5.84 16.83 7.52
C ASP A 66 5.55 15.68 6.54
N ASP A 67 4.54 15.86 5.71
CA ASP A 67 4.16 14.87 4.69
C ASP A 67 5.32 14.56 3.74
N SER A 68 6.19 15.55 3.48
CA SER A 68 7.38 15.33 2.63
C SER A 68 8.31 14.26 3.18
N VAL A 69 8.48 14.21 4.51
CA VAL A 69 9.31 13.18 5.16
C VAL A 69 8.67 11.80 5.00
N ILE A 70 7.37 11.72 5.19
CA ILE A 70 6.62 10.48 5.05
C ILE A 70 6.73 9.96 3.61
N LEU A 71 6.57 10.85 2.62
CA LEU A 71 6.67 10.49 1.20
C LEU A 71 8.09 10.08 0.80
N GLU A 72 9.11 10.71 1.36
CA GLU A 72 10.50 10.28 1.18
C GLU A 72 10.74 8.88 1.72
N ARG A 73 10.21 8.58 2.91
CA ARG A 73 10.32 7.24 3.52
C ARG A 73 9.56 6.20 2.70
N GLU A 74 8.39 6.55 2.18
CA GLU A 74 7.65 5.67 1.27
C GLU A 74 8.50 5.34 0.05
N SER A 75 9.11 6.34 -0.59
CA SER A 75 9.99 6.13 -1.75
C SER A 75 11.19 5.27 -1.40
N TRP A 76 11.79 5.49 -0.24
CA TRP A 76 12.91 4.69 0.24
C TRP A 76 12.54 3.21 0.39
N TRP A 77 11.35 2.93 0.96
CA TRP A 77 10.88 1.57 1.11
C TRP A 77 10.54 0.92 -0.23
N LYS A 78 9.92 1.67 -1.15
CA LYS A 78 9.66 1.18 -2.51
C LYS A 78 10.95 0.74 -3.20
N GLU A 79 12.00 1.52 -3.05
CA GLU A 79 13.30 1.22 -3.63
C GLU A 79 13.99 0.05 -2.93
N THR A 80 13.99 0.06 -1.60
CA THR A 80 14.61 -0.99 -0.79
C THR A 80 13.95 -2.34 -1.03
N LEU A 81 12.63 -2.39 -1.10
CA LEU A 81 11.87 -3.62 -1.32
C LEU A 81 11.62 -3.92 -2.80
N GLN A 82 12.03 -3.04 -3.71
CA GLN A 82 11.85 -3.19 -5.15
C GLN A 82 10.38 -3.39 -5.55
N SER A 83 9.46 -2.75 -4.84
CA SER A 83 8.03 -2.92 -5.07
C SER A 83 7.53 -2.30 -6.38
N ARG A 84 8.29 -1.34 -6.94
CA ARG A 84 8.00 -0.81 -8.28
C ARG A 84 8.34 -1.82 -9.37
N LYS A 85 9.49 -2.49 -9.24
CA LYS A 85 9.99 -3.42 -10.25
C LYS A 85 9.36 -4.80 -10.16
N PHE A 86 9.20 -5.32 -8.94
CA PHE A 86 8.76 -6.68 -8.71
C PHE A 86 7.44 -6.78 -7.96
N GLY A 87 6.79 -5.67 -7.67
CA GLY A 87 5.56 -5.62 -6.88
C GLY A 87 4.45 -4.83 -7.55
N TYR A 88 3.59 -4.25 -6.72
CA TYR A 88 2.37 -3.58 -7.17
C TYR A 88 2.45 -2.04 -7.15
N ASN A 89 3.60 -1.45 -6.99
CA ASN A 89 3.75 0.00 -7.06
C ASN A 89 3.96 0.45 -8.50
N ALA A 90 3.02 1.24 -9.02
CA ALA A 90 3.11 1.79 -10.36
C ALA A 90 4.05 3.00 -10.46
N ASN A 91 4.34 3.65 -9.32
CA ASN A 91 5.12 4.88 -9.27
C ASN A 91 6.19 4.88 -8.19
#